data_196b6fb655c4ea8413496ed91de9c67c
#
_entry.id   196b6fb655c4ea8413496ed91de9c67c
#
_cell.length_a   1.000
_cell.length_b   1.000
_cell.length_c   1.000
_cell.angle_alpha   90.00
_cell.angle_beta   90.00
_cell.angle_gamma   90.00
#
_symmetry.space_group_name_H-M   'P 1'
#
loop_
_entity.id
_entity.type
_entity.pdbx_description
1 polymer ?
#
loop_
_entity_poly.entity_id
_entity_poly.type
_entity_poly.pdbx_seq_one_letter_code
_entity_poly.pdbx_strand_id
1 'polypeptide(L)'
;NMHAIITDGSISKIINHPKRLVIGDVQYPARIFSVWTASELAAIGIIEVTFDDSKKKDEKYYINTDQTFTYDADAGTVTATYGDATARAHADANGVDEDGNELDPVVVIEGLKTKFIKDVKSQAENLLNQTDWYITRKAEKNTAIPSAITTWRDGIRTKQAAMETLITNAS
;
A
#
# COMPACT_ATOMS: atom_id res chain seq x y z
N ASN A 1 -17.37 -2.94 4.46
CA ASN A 1 -16.98 -4.16 5.19
C ASN A 1 -17.02 -5.37 4.25
N MET A 2 -16.13 -6.32 4.48
CA MET A 2 -16.06 -7.58 3.72
C MET A 2 -16.98 -8.63 4.36
N HIS A 3 -17.65 -9.41 3.53
CA HIS A 3 -18.53 -10.49 3.97
C HIS A 3 -18.24 -11.78 3.20
N ALA A 4 -18.56 -12.90 3.83
CA ALA A 4 -18.50 -14.22 3.21
C ALA A 4 -19.88 -14.79 3.05
N ILE A 5 -20.13 -15.51 1.96
CA ILE A 5 -21.33 -16.30 1.76
C ILE A 5 -21.00 -17.75 2.07
N ILE A 6 -21.78 -18.35 2.97
CA ILE A 6 -21.67 -19.75 3.36
C ILE A 6 -22.75 -20.54 2.63
N THR A 7 -22.33 -21.57 1.92
CA THR A 7 -23.20 -22.51 1.21
C THR A 7 -22.76 -23.92 1.54
N ASP A 8 -23.69 -24.75 2.00
CA ASP A 8 -23.41 -26.16 2.36
C ASP A 8 -22.23 -26.34 3.33
N GLY A 9 -22.16 -25.45 4.32
CA GLY A 9 -21.15 -25.52 5.39
C GLY A 9 -19.75 -25.02 5.02
N SER A 10 -19.60 -24.38 3.87
CA SER A 10 -18.30 -23.81 3.43
C SER A 10 -18.46 -22.45 2.78
N ILE A 11 -17.36 -21.70 2.72
CA ILE A 11 -17.32 -20.39 2.05
C ILE A 11 -17.44 -20.59 0.54
N SER A 12 -18.51 -20.08 -0.05
CA SER A 12 -18.72 -20.13 -1.49
C SER A 12 -18.27 -18.87 -2.22
N LYS A 13 -18.29 -17.73 -1.52
CA LYS A 13 -17.95 -16.44 -2.13
C LYS A 13 -17.51 -15.42 -1.07
N ILE A 14 -16.58 -14.55 -1.45
CA ILE A 14 -16.20 -13.37 -0.67
C ILE A 14 -16.73 -12.13 -1.37
N ILE A 15 -17.37 -11.25 -0.59
CA ILE A 15 -17.91 -9.98 -1.05
C ILE A 15 -17.10 -8.86 -0.40
N ASN A 16 -16.37 -8.10 -1.22
CA ASN A 16 -15.49 -7.04 -0.74
C ASN A 16 -16.23 -5.78 -0.30
N HIS A 17 -17.37 -5.51 -0.91
CA HIS A 17 -18.22 -4.37 -0.58
C HIS A 17 -19.70 -4.69 -0.84
N PRO A 18 -20.60 -3.95 -0.16
CA PRO A 18 -22.02 -4.13 -0.35
C PRO A 18 -22.41 -4.06 -1.82
N LYS A 19 -23.13 -5.06 -2.27
CA LYS A 19 -23.69 -5.11 -3.63
C LYS A 19 -24.94 -5.98 -3.66
N ARG A 20 -25.72 -5.84 -4.73
CA ARG A 20 -26.83 -6.74 -5.00
C ARG A 20 -26.29 -8.16 -5.17
N LEU A 21 -27.02 -9.13 -4.64
CA LEU A 21 -26.64 -10.53 -4.75
C LEU A 21 -27.85 -11.44 -4.86
N VAL A 22 -27.61 -12.66 -5.33
CA VAL A 22 -28.59 -13.72 -5.39
C VAL A 22 -28.10 -14.88 -4.55
N ILE A 23 -28.94 -15.33 -3.62
CA ILE A 23 -28.68 -16.54 -2.81
C ILE A 23 -29.82 -17.52 -3.07
N GLY A 24 -29.49 -18.69 -3.61
CA GLY A 24 -30.51 -19.59 -4.15
C GLY A 24 -31.29 -18.88 -5.25
N ASP A 25 -32.61 -18.84 -5.10
CA ASP A 25 -33.51 -18.19 -6.07
C ASP A 25 -33.95 -16.77 -5.64
N VAL A 26 -33.42 -16.26 -4.53
CA VAL A 26 -33.83 -14.99 -3.93
C VAL A 26 -32.82 -13.90 -4.24
N GLN A 27 -33.31 -12.77 -4.74
CA GLN A 27 -32.51 -11.57 -4.97
C GLN A 27 -32.54 -10.67 -3.75
N TYR A 28 -31.37 -10.20 -3.33
CA TYR A 28 -31.20 -9.27 -2.20
C TYR A 28 -30.56 -7.97 -2.67
N PRO A 29 -31.11 -6.81 -2.26
CA PRO A 29 -30.50 -5.54 -2.57
C PRO A 29 -29.25 -5.28 -1.73
N ALA A 30 -28.36 -4.43 -2.21
CA ALA A 30 -27.14 -4.04 -1.49
C ALA A 30 -27.41 -3.44 -0.10
N ARG A 31 -28.57 -2.83 0.11
CA ARG A 31 -28.95 -2.18 1.38
C ARG A 31 -29.03 -3.15 2.57
N ILE A 32 -29.17 -4.46 2.35
CA ILE A 32 -29.23 -5.43 3.48
C ILE A 32 -27.97 -5.36 4.34
N PHE A 33 -26.82 -5.07 3.74
CA PHE A 33 -25.54 -4.95 4.46
C PHE A 33 -25.48 -3.75 5.44
N SER A 34 -26.35 -2.78 5.28
CA SER A 34 -26.43 -1.61 6.17
C SER A 34 -27.64 -1.62 7.09
N VAL A 35 -28.68 -2.35 6.73
CA VAL A 35 -29.98 -2.35 7.45
C VAL A 35 -30.17 -3.58 8.32
N TRP A 36 -29.73 -4.74 7.84
CA TRP A 36 -29.91 -6.00 8.56
C TRP A 36 -28.86 -6.19 9.67
N THR A 37 -29.28 -6.82 10.74
CA THR A 37 -28.38 -7.23 11.82
C THR A 37 -27.48 -8.39 11.38
N ALA A 38 -26.40 -8.62 12.11
CA ALA A 38 -25.51 -9.75 11.87
C ALA A 38 -26.28 -11.09 11.93
N SER A 39 -27.24 -11.23 12.84
CA SER A 39 -28.08 -12.43 12.93
C SER A 39 -28.98 -12.62 11.71
N GLU A 40 -29.56 -11.55 11.20
CA GLU A 40 -30.40 -11.59 10.00
C GLU A 40 -29.59 -11.95 8.76
N LEU A 41 -28.39 -11.40 8.62
CA LEU A 41 -27.48 -11.76 7.55
C LEU A 41 -27.02 -13.22 7.66
N ALA A 42 -26.67 -13.66 8.87
CA ALA A 42 -26.26 -15.06 9.11
C ALA A 42 -27.36 -16.05 8.77
N ALA A 43 -28.64 -15.68 8.96
CA ALA A 43 -29.77 -16.53 8.62
C ALA A 43 -29.88 -16.88 7.13
N ILE A 44 -29.31 -16.02 6.27
CA ILE A 44 -29.23 -16.28 4.82
C ILE A 44 -27.81 -16.68 4.37
N GLY A 45 -26.91 -16.98 5.31
CA GLY A 45 -25.57 -17.46 5.04
C GLY A 45 -24.54 -16.36 4.79
N ILE A 46 -24.81 -15.13 5.22
CA ILE A 46 -23.84 -14.02 5.07
C ILE A 46 -23.20 -13.71 6.42
N ILE A 47 -21.89 -13.77 6.49
CA ILE A 47 -21.10 -13.50 7.70
C ILE A 47 -20.07 -12.41 7.41
N GLU A 48 -20.02 -11.37 8.26
CA GLU A 48 -18.98 -10.35 8.17
C GLU A 48 -17.61 -10.97 8.48
N VAL A 49 -16.63 -10.66 7.65
CA VAL A 49 -15.26 -11.17 7.81
C VAL A 49 -14.55 -10.39 8.92
N THR A 50 -13.99 -11.12 9.87
CA THR A 50 -13.07 -10.60 10.88
C THR A 50 -11.64 -10.78 10.40
N PHE A 51 -10.80 -9.76 10.58
CA PHE A 51 -9.40 -9.80 10.13
C PHE A 51 -8.49 -10.11 11.31
N ASP A 52 -7.70 -11.17 11.17
CA ASP A 52 -6.55 -11.46 12.01
C ASP A 52 -5.29 -10.95 11.28
N ASP A 53 -4.87 -9.76 11.64
CA ASP A 53 -3.73 -9.07 11.02
C ASP A 53 -2.40 -9.32 11.77
N SER A 54 -2.34 -10.35 12.62
CA SER A 54 -1.15 -10.65 13.42
C SER A 54 0.11 -10.92 12.60
N LYS A 55 -0.04 -11.45 11.39
CA LYS A 55 1.07 -11.69 10.44
C LYS A 55 1.24 -10.58 9.41
N LYS A 56 0.30 -9.67 9.34
CA LYS A 56 0.37 -8.54 8.41
C LYS A 56 1.49 -7.59 8.81
N LYS A 57 2.32 -7.21 7.84
CA LYS A 57 3.39 -6.24 8.02
C LYS A 57 3.15 -5.01 7.14
N ASP A 58 3.88 -3.94 7.44
CA ASP A 58 3.77 -2.67 6.72
C ASP A 58 4.05 -2.87 5.22
N GLU A 59 3.07 -2.55 4.39
CA GLU A 59 3.15 -2.68 2.93
C GLU A 59 4.22 -1.81 2.28
N LYS A 60 4.73 -0.81 2.99
CA LYS A 60 5.86 -0.01 2.54
C LYS A 60 7.14 -0.86 2.40
N TYR A 61 7.32 -1.85 3.27
CA TYR A 61 8.53 -2.68 3.34
C TYR A 61 8.30 -4.15 3.01
N TYR A 62 7.05 -4.60 3.03
CA TYR A 62 6.68 -6.00 2.86
C TYR A 62 5.55 -6.18 1.87
N ILE A 63 5.49 -7.37 1.29
CA ILE A 63 4.35 -7.86 0.53
C ILE A 63 3.61 -8.85 1.42
N ASN A 64 2.36 -8.55 1.73
CA ASN A 64 1.47 -9.46 2.44
C ASN A 64 0.81 -10.38 1.43
N THR A 65 1.06 -11.68 1.56
CA THR A 65 0.63 -12.69 0.61
C THR A 65 -0.21 -13.78 1.28
N ASP A 66 -0.78 -14.65 0.46
CA ASP A 66 -1.48 -15.86 0.90
C ASP A 66 -2.62 -15.56 1.89
N GLN A 67 -3.44 -14.53 1.60
CA GLN A 67 -4.65 -14.29 2.38
C GLN A 67 -5.59 -15.47 2.23
N THR A 68 -5.98 -16.06 3.37
CA THR A 68 -6.91 -17.17 3.45
C THR A 68 -8.10 -16.82 4.33
N PHE A 69 -9.23 -17.46 4.05
CA PHE A 69 -10.47 -17.28 4.81
C PHE A 69 -10.85 -18.59 5.45
N THR A 70 -11.10 -18.57 6.76
CA THR A 70 -11.48 -19.76 7.54
C THR A 70 -12.86 -19.54 8.13
N TYR A 71 -13.77 -20.48 7.85
CA TYR A 71 -15.09 -20.54 8.46
C TYR A 71 -15.10 -21.48 9.66
N ASP A 72 -15.51 -20.96 10.81
CA ASP A 72 -15.76 -21.73 12.01
C ASP A 72 -17.28 -21.85 12.19
N ALA A 73 -17.82 -23.03 11.91
CA ALA A 73 -19.27 -23.27 11.96
C ALA A 73 -19.80 -23.22 13.41
N ASP A 74 -19.00 -23.64 14.39
CA ASP A 74 -19.41 -23.65 15.80
C ASP A 74 -19.49 -22.24 16.36
N ALA A 75 -18.54 -21.39 16.04
CA ALA A 75 -18.51 -19.97 16.44
C ALA A 75 -19.36 -19.07 15.52
N GLY A 76 -19.69 -19.53 14.31
CA GLY A 76 -20.38 -18.73 13.30
C GLY A 76 -19.56 -17.58 12.78
N THR A 77 -18.24 -17.76 12.66
CA THR A 77 -17.30 -16.70 12.28
C THR A 77 -16.52 -17.04 11.00
N VAL A 78 -16.17 -16.00 10.25
CA VAL A 78 -15.22 -16.10 9.15
C VAL A 78 -14.04 -15.18 9.47
N THR A 79 -12.83 -15.73 9.46
CA THR A 79 -11.60 -15.01 9.76
C THR A 79 -10.69 -15.01 8.54
N ALA A 80 -10.21 -13.83 8.17
CA ALA A 80 -9.19 -13.64 7.14
C ALA A 80 -7.81 -13.49 7.81
N THR A 81 -6.83 -14.26 7.34
CA THR A 81 -5.45 -14.21 7.81
C THR A 81 -4.50 -14.11 6.64
N TYR A 82 -3.32 -13.54 6.86
CA TYR A 82 -2.22 -13.58 5.90
C TYR A 82 -1.23 -14.70 6.25
N GLY A 83 -0.55 -15.23 5.26
CA GLY A 83 0.67 -16.01 5.44
C GLY A 83 1.85 -15.11 5.85
N ASP A 84 3.05 -15.66 5.83
CA ASP A 84 4.26 -14.91 6.15
C ASP A 84 4.50 -13.83 5.11
N ALA A 85 4.74 -12.60 5.57
CA ALA A 85 5.03 -11.48 4.70
C ALA A 85 6.43 -11.61 4.09
N THR A 86 6.56 -11.24 2.81
CA THR A 86 7.84 -11.23 2.09
C THR A 86 8.40 -9.82 2.08
N ALA A 87 9.66 -9.66 2.49
CA ALA A 87 10.34 -8.37 2.42
C ALA A 87 10.47 -7.90 0.97
N ARG A 88 10.21 -6.62 0.72
CA ARG A 88 10.43 -6.03 -0.60
C ARG A 88 11.91 -5.95 -0.91
N ALA A 89 12.28 -6.19 -2.17
CA ALA A 89 13.66 -6.09 -2.60
C ALA A 89 14.21 -4.67 -2.44
N HIS A 90 15.47 -4.56 -2.02
CA HIS A 90 16.20 -3.28 -1.95
C HIS A 90 16.65 -2.82 -3.33
N ALA A 91 17.18 -3.74 -4.14
CA ALA A 91 17.68 -3.46 -5.47
C ALA A 91 16.58 -3.49 -6.54
N ASP A 92 16.80 -2.75 -7.62
CA ASP A 92 15.98 -2.84 -8.82
C ASP A 92 16.13 -4.22 -9.47
N ALA A 93 15.08 -4.68 -10.14
CA ALA A 93 15.09 -5.93 -10.90
C ALA A 93 14.30 -5.75 -12.20
N ASN A 94 14.66 -6.54 -13.22
CA ASN A 94 13.88 -6.58 -14.44
C ASN A 94 12.63 -7.45 -14.24
N GLY A 95 11.51 -6.98 -14.77
CA GLY A 95 10.25 -7.72 -14.75
C GLY A 95 10.36 -9.00 -15.60
N VAL A 96 9.65 -10.04 -15.16
CA VAL A 96 9.60 -11.33 -15.87
C VAL A 96 8.15 -11.71 -16.17
N ASP A 97 7.96 -12.57 -17.19
CA ASP A 97 6.68 -13.17 -17.51
C ASP A 97 6.35 -14.37 -16.58
N GLU A 98 5.24 -15.04 -16.84
CA GLU A 98 4.79 -16.20 -16.06
C GLU A 98 5.77 -17.38 -16.12
N ASP A 99 6.57 -17.47 -17.18
CA ASP A 99 7.58 -18.52 -17.37
C ASP A 99 8.96 -18.13 -16.79
N GLY A 100 9.08 -16.94 -16.21
CA GLY A 100 10.31 -16.44 -15.62
C GLY A 100 11.26 -15.77 -16.62
N ASN A 101 10.82 -15.55 -17.85
CA ASN A 101 11.61 -14.86 -18.88
C ASN A 101 11.49 -13.35 -18.73
N GLU A 102 12.59 -12.65 -18.97
CA GLU A 102 12.61 -11.19 -18.93
C GLU A 102 11.65 -10.61 -19.99
N LEU A 103 10.91 -9.59 -19.60
CA LEU A 103 9.95 -8.91 -20.47
C LEU A 103 10.67 -8.19 -21.63
N ASP A 104 10.06 -8.22 -22.81
CA ASP A 104 10.51 -7.48 -23.98
C ASP A 104 9.35 -6.62 -24.54
N PRO A 105 9.46 -5.29 -24.49
CA PRO A 105 10.59 -4.50 -23.99
C PRO A 105 10.80 -4.66 -22.47
N VAL A 106 12.05 -4.47 -22.03
CA VAL A 106 12.43 -4.60 -20.62
C VAL A 106 11.64 -3.62 -19.76
N VAL A 107 11.08 -4.13 -18.67
CA VAL A 107 10.40 -3.34 -17.64
C VAL A 107 11.20 -3.45 -16.35
N VAL A 108 11.70 -2.31 -15.83
CA VAL A 108 12.42 -2.28 -14.56
C VAL A 108 11.43 -2.13 -13.40
N ILE A 109 11.50 -3.05 -12.44
CA ILE A 109 10.78 -2.96 -11.18
C ILE A 109 11.71 -2.30 -10.18
N GLU A 110 11.35 -1.10 -9.71
CA GLU A 110 12.17 -0.36 -8.76
C GLU A 110 12.19 -1.03 -7.40
N GLY A 111 13.39 -1.17 -6.81
CA GLY A 111 13.57 -1.60 -5.44
C GLY A 111 13.34 -0.46 -4.44
N LEU A 112 13.37 -0.79 -3.14
CA LEU A 112 13.16 0.19 -2.07
C LEU A 112 14.20 1.30 -2.07
N LYS A 113 15.46 1.00 -2.38
CA LYS A 113 16.52 2.01 -2.42
C LYS A 113 16.24 3.09 -3.45
N THR A 114 15.85 2.72 -4.66
CA THR A 114 15.47 3.67 -5.72
C THR A 114 14.28 4.52 -5.30
N LYS A 115 13.24 3.92 -4.72
CA LYS A 115 12.05 4.63 -4.28
C LYS A 115 12.37 5.64 -3.17
N PHE A 116 13.15 5.23 -2.16
CA PHE A 116 13.51 6.11 -1.05
C PHE A 116 14.44 7.25 -1.48
N ILE A 117 15.36 7.01 -2.39
CA ILE A 117 16.21 8.06 -2.95
C ILE A 117 15.37 9.08 -3.73
N LYS A 118 14.40 8.64 -4.53
CA LYS A 118 13.45 9.53 -5.20
C LYS A 118 12.65 10.37 -4.20
N ASP A 119 12.18 9.78 -3.10
CA ASP A 119 11.46 10.49 -2.06
C ASP A 119 12.33 11.56 -1.39
N VAL A 120 13.57 11.23 -1.05
CA VAL A 120 14.53 12.18 -0.48
C VAL A 120 14.80 13.36 -1.41
N LYS A 121 15.03 13.08 -2.69
CA LYS A 121 15.22 14.12 -3.73
C LYS A 121 13.99 15.01 -3.86
N SER A 122 12.80 14.44 -3.89
CA SER A 122 11.54 15.17 -3.98
C SER A 122 11.31 16.07 -2.78
N GLN A 123 11.57 15.58 -1.56
CA GLN A 123 11.46 16.35 -0.34
C GLN A 123 12.45 17.54 -0.32
N ALA A 124 13.70 17.28 -0.69
CA ALA A 124 14.72 18.34 -0.78
C ALA A 124 14.35 19.39 -1.81
N GLU A 125 13.87 18.97 -2.99
CA GLU A 125 13.40 19.88 -4.04
C GLU A 125 12.26 20.76 -3.56
N ASN A 126 11.24 20.17 -2.91
CA ASN A 126 10.11 20.92 -2.36
C ASN A 126 10.55 21.96 -1.33
N LEU A 127 11.52 21.64 -0.49
CA LEU A 127 12.09 22.59 0.46
C LEU A 127 12.86 23.71 -0.23
N LEU A 128 13.71 23.38 -1.19
CA LEU A 128 14.52 24.36 -1.93
C LEU A 128 13.66 25.29 -2.78
N ASN A 129 12.57 24.78 -3.37
CA ASN A 129 11.66 25.59 -4.20
C ASN A 129 11.08 26.78 -3.43
N GLN A 130 10.89 26.67 -2.12
CA GLN A 130 10.37 27.77 -1.29
C GLN A 130 11.28 29.00 -1.26
N THR A 131 12.57 28.83 -1.56
CA THR A 131 13.59 29.90 -1.53
C THR A 131 14.25 30.13 -2.88
N ASP A 132 13.81 29.48 -3.94
CA ASP A 132 14.39 29.65 -5.30
C ASP A 132 14.25 31.08 -5.84
N TRP A 133 13.21 31.79 -5.41
CA TRP A 133 13.00 33.18 -5.80
C TRP A 133 14.13 34.12 -5.36
N TYR A 134 14.87 33.81 -4.29
CA TYR A 134 16.06 34.55 -3.91
C TYR A 134 17.17 34.47 -4.96
N ILE A 135 17.31 33.30 -5.58
CA ILE A 135 18.29 33.05 -6.63
C ILE A 135 17.91 33.81 -7.89
N THR A 136 16.65 33.77 -8.29
CA THR A 136 16.11 34.51 -9.44
C THR A 136 16.31 36.02 -9.24
N ARG A 137 15.95 36.54 -8.05
CA ARG A 137 16.17 37.95 -7.72
C ARG A 137 17.65 38.34 -7.77
N LYS A 138 18.53 37.47 -7.29
CA LYS A 138 19.98 37.70 -7.39
C LYS A 138 20.44 37.81 -8.84
N ALA A 139 19.96 36.92 -9.69
CA ALA A 139 20.30 36.90 -11.11
C ALA A 139 19.77 38.14 -11.86
N GLU A 140 18.52 38.52 -11.60
CA GLU A 140 17.88 39.64 -12.33
C GLU A 140 18.23 41.01 -11.78
N LYS A 141 18.38 41.17 -10.49
CA LYS A 141 18.53 42.45 -9.80
C LYS A 141 19.86 42.62 -9.08
N ASN A 142 20.72 41.60 -9.12
CA ASN A 142 21.95 41.54 -8.32
C ASN A 142 21.76 41.79 -6.82
N THR A 143 20.58 41.54 -6.31
CA THR A 143 20.29 41.61 -4.87
C THR A 143 20.90 40.42 -4.15
N ALA A 144 21.73 40.66 -3.15
CA ALA A 144 22.41 39.60 -2.42
C ALA A 144 21.40 38.64 -1.74
N ILE A 145 21.71 37.36 -1.77
CA ILE A 145 20.93 36.33 -1.02
C ILE A 145 21.31 36.47 0.46
N PRO A 146 20.35 36.60 1.38
CA PRO A 146 20.66 36.60 2.82
C PRO A 146 21.46 35.35 3.21
N SER A 147 22.49 35.53 4.02
CA SER A 147 23.39 34.46 4.44
C SER A 147 22.66 33.30 5.13
N ALA A 148 21.61 33.63 5.91
CA ALA A 148 20.77 32.61 6.53
C ALA A 148 20.07 31.67 5.50
N ILE A 149 19.66 32.23 4.36
CA ILE A 149 19.03 31.43 3.28
C ILE A 149 20.10 30.54 2.61
N THR A 150 21.28 31.05 2.32
CA THR A 150 22.37 30.25 1.76
C THR A 150 22.74 29.10 2.70
N THR A 151 22.92 29.40 3.98
CA THR A 151 23.22 28.36 5.00
C THR A 151 22.13 27.30 5.09
N TRP A 152 20.86 27.72 5.08
CA TRP A 152 19.74 26.79 5.12
C TRP A 152 19.67 25.88 3.88
N ARG A 153 19.86 26.46 2.69
CA ARG A 153 19.89 25.72 1.42
C ARG A 153 21.05 24.71 1.37
N ASP A 154 22.23 25.12 1.80
CA ASP A 154 23.40 24.23 1.87
C ASP A 154 23.16 23.09 2.89
N GLY A 155 22.49 23.38 4.00
CA GLY A 155 22.06 22.38 4.97
C GLY A 155 21.11 21.34 4.40
N ILE A 156 20.15 21.76 3.58
CA ILE A 156 19.24 20.83 2.88
C ILE A 156 20.01 19.89 1.95
N ARG A 157 20.94 20.43 1.14
CA ARG A 157 21.74 19.62 0.22
C ARG A 157 22.67 18.64 0.95
N THR A 158 23.27 19.09 2.04
CA THR A 158 24.14 18.22 2.87
C THR A 158 23.34 17.07 3.50
N LYS A 159 22.17 17.33 4.04
CA LYS A 159 21.28 16.31 4.59
C LYS A 159 20.78 15.35 3.51
N GLN A 160 20.41 15.88 2.35
CA GLN A 160 20.01 15.05 1.20
C GLN A 160 21.10 14.05 0.84
N ALA A 161 22.34 14.53 0.65
CA ALA A 161 23.47 13.68 0.30
C ALA A 161 23.73 12.60 1.36
N ALA A 162 23.66 12.96 2.64
CA ALA A 162 23.84 12.03 3.74
C ALA A 162 22.74 10.94 3.78
N MET A 163 21.49 11.32 3.55
CA MET A 163 20.36 10.38 3.51
C MET A 163 20.47 9.44 2.30
N GLU A 164 20.83 9.94 1.13
CA GLU A 164 21.05 9.11 -0.06
C GLU A 164 22.18 8.08 0.17
N THR A 165 23.25 8.49 0.83
CA THR A 165 24.35 7.58 1.19
C THR A 165 23.90 6.49 2.17
N LEU A 166 23.13 6.84 3.20
CA LEU A 166 22.58 5.87 4.15
C LEU A 166 21.68 4.85 3.45
N ILE A 167 20.83 5.30 2.54
CA ILE A 167 19.93 4.42 1.78
C ILE A 167 20.74 3.49 0.89
N THR A 168 21.71 4.02 0.16
CA THR A 168 22.55 3.24 -0.76
C THR A 168 23.32 2.14 -0.03
N ASN A 169 23.81 2.43 1.17
CA ASN A 169 24.60 1.51 1.98
C ASN A 169 23.80 0.58 2.89
N ALA A 170 22.49 0.73 2.94
CA ALA A 170 21.63 -0.14 3.75
C ALA A 170 21.65 -1.60 3.26
N SER A 171 21.59 -2.55 4.19
CA SER A 171 21.56 -3.99 3.92
C SER A 171 20.20 -4.61 4.25
#